data_636b05ed1819264d89a1ae39f0e4f430
#
_entry.id   636b05ed1819264d89a1ae39f0e4f430
#
_cell.length_a   1.000
_cell.length_b   1.000
_cell.length_c   1.000
_cell.angle_alpha   90.00
_cell.angle_beta   90.00
_cell.angle_gamma   90.00
#
_symmetry.space_group_name_H-M   'P 1'
#
loop_
_entity.id
_entity.type
_entity.pdbx_description
1 polymer ?
#
loop_
_entity_poly.entity_id
_entity_poly.type
_entity_poly.pdbx_seq_one_letter_code
_entity_poly.pdbx_strand_id
1 'polypeptide(L)'
;MKVELIIISCLLTFLVVGFVEGRITCGNFTYEHDGCTDPFNFPYKQRFQQACDKHDLCYTCGYTRGLSRLSCDRIFLNIMKNHCSSYSSRSLNRSNCIANAYVYYGMARGFGALRFVRSSTSRCSSQQVSDCMHD
;
A
#
# COMPACT_ATOMS: atom_id res chain seq x y z
N MET A 1 46.52 -14.91 3.69
CA MET A 1 45.46 -15.87 3.44
C MET A 1 44.18 -15.67 4.29
N LYS A 2 44.27 -15.44 5.61
CA LYS A 2 43.06 -15.26 6.45
C LYS A 2 42.32 -13.94 6.22
N VAL A 3 42.99 -12.88 5.83
CA VAL A 3 42.39 -11.54 5.60
C VAL A 3 41.61 -11.50 4.29
N GLU A 4 42.07 -12.14 3.24
CA GLU A 4 41.35 -12.18 1.95
C GLU A 4 40.06 -13.00 2.03
N LEU A 5 40.00 -14.06 2.79
CA LEU A 5 38.80 -14.84 3.02
C LEU A 5 37.72 -14.06 3.78
N ILE A 6 38.11 -13.18 4.70
CA ILE A 6 37.19 -12.32 5.45
C ILE A 6 36.61 -11.23 4.54
N ILE A 7 37.39 -10.64 3.67
CA ILE A 7 36.95 -9.59 2.73
C ILE A 7 35.99 -10.19 1.69
N ILE A 8 36.27 -11.38 1.17
CA ILE A 8 35.39 -12.07 0.22
C ILE A 8 34.07 -12.48 0.91
N SER A 9 34.09 -12.91 2.17
CA SER A 9 32.90 -13.23 2.94
C SER A 9 32.06 -12.00 3.22
N CYS A 10 32.67 -10.86 3.57
CA CYS A 10 31.93 -9.58 3.74
C CYS A 10 31.32 -9.06 2.42
N LEU A 11 32.03 -9.18 1.30
CA LEU A 11 31.53 -8.79 0.00
C LEU A 11 30.35 -9.66 -0.46
N LEU A 12 30.41 -10.97 -0.19
CA LEU A 12 29.31 -11.89 -0.48
C LEU A 12 28.06 -11.61 0.40
N THR A 13 28.25 -11.25 1.66
CA THR A 13 27.11 -10.86 2.52
C THR A 13 26.51 -9.52 2.11
N PHE A 14 27.28 -8.56 1.61
CA PHE A 14 26.75 -7.31 1.05
C PHE A 14 25.99 -7.51 -0.27
N LEU A 15 26.33 -8.50 -1.08
CA LEU A 15 25.62 -8.82 -2.31
C LEU A 15 24.29 -9.55 -2.07
N VAL A 16 24.11 -10.20 -0.92
CA VAL A 16 22.86 -10.88 -0.54
C VAL A 16 21.87 -9.94 0.17
N VAL A 17 22.32 -8.81 0.71
CA VAL A 17 21.46 -7.77 1.31
C VAL A 17 20.97 -6.77 0.24
N GLY A 18 21.37 -6.97 -1.03
CA GLY A 18 20.93 -6.15 -2.14
C GLY A 18 19.50 -6.41 -2.55
N PHE A 19 18.72 -5.35 -2.55
CA PHE A 19 17.40 -5.22 -3.19
C PHE A 19 16.27 -6.06 -2.61
N VAL A 20 15.88 -5.77 -1.39
CA VAL A 20 14.47 -5.84 -1.06
C VAL A 20 13.83 -4.57 -1.66
N GLU A 21 13.64 -4.56 -2.99
CA GLU A 21 12.67 -3.65 -3.60
C GLU A 21 11.35 -3.86 -2.89
N GLY A 22 10.76 -2.75 -2.46
CA GLY A 22 9.59 -2.68 -1.61
C GLY A 22 8.35 -3.44 -2.08
N ARG A 23 8.43 -4.76 -2.09
CA ARG A 23 7.26 -5.62 -2.06
C ARG A 23 6.73 -5.53 -0.64
N ILE A 24 5.62 -4.83 -0.47
CA ILE A 24 4.87 -4.90 0.76
C ILE A 24 4.42 -6.35 0.90
N THR A 25 5.12 -7.08 1.73
CA THR A 25 4.74 -8.43 2.11
C THR A 25 3.84 -8.31 3.32
N CYS A 26 2.53 -8.38 3.09
CA CYS A 26 1.63 -8.69 4.17
C CYS A 26 1.79 -10.17 4.48
N GLY A 27 2.71 -10.52 5.38
CA GLY A 27 3.14 -11.90 5.58
C GLY A 27 3.86 -12.44 4.33
N ASN A 28 3.47 -13.64 3.87
CA ASN A 28 4.04 -14.28 2.67
C ASN A 28 3.24 -14.02 1.38
N PHE A 29 2.24 -13.12 1.43
CA PHE A 29 1.40 -12.83 0.28
C PHE A 29 1.99 -11.68 -0.54
N THR A 30 2.40 -11.99 -1.77
CA THR A 30 2.81 -10.99 -2.76
C THR A 30 1.66 -10.73 -3.73
N TYR A 31 1.27 -9.50 -3.92
CA TYR A 31 0.26 -9.10 -4.88
C TYR A 31 0.79 -8.00 -5.81
N GLU A 32 0.22 -7.97 -7.00
CA GLU A 32 0.52 -6.92 -7.96
C GLU A 32 -0.16 -5.62 -7.51
N HIS A 33 0.62 -4.56 -7.42
CA HIS A 33 0.15 -3.22 -7.12
C HIS A 33 0.91 -2.24 -8.03
N ASP A 34 0.25 -1.19 -8.43
CA ASP A 34 0.84 -0.12 -9.22
C ASP A 34 1.04 1.19 -8.43
N GLY A 35 0.86 1.11 -7.12
CA GLY A 35 0.99 2.24 -6.20
C GLY A 35 -0.11 3.26 -6.39
N CYS A 36 0.17 4.50 -6.01
CA CYS A 36 -0.75 5.60 -6.24
C CYS A 36 -0.70 6.01 -7.72
N THR A 37 -1.51 5.36 -8.56
CA THR A 37 -1.67 5.75 -9.96
C THR A 37 -2.56 6.98 -10.04
N ASP A 38 -1.95 8.16 -10.02
CA ASP A 38 -2.67 9.40 -10.25
C ASP A 38 -2.11 10.10 -11.49
N PRO A 39 -2.97 10.58 -12.40
CA PRO A 39 -2.55 11.27 -13.62
C PRO A 39 -2.07 12.71 -13.36
N PHE A 40 -2.25 13.24 -12.14
CA PHE A 40 -2.03 14.63 -11.81
C PHE A 40 -0.84 14.86 -10.88
N ASN A 41 -0.12 13.80 -10.49
CA ASN A 41 1.02 13.85 -9.57
C ASN A 41 0.72 14.63 -8.27
N PHE A 42 -0.35 14.25 -7.60
CA PHE A 42 -0.78 14.87 -6.34
C PHE A 42 0.28 14.80 -5.24
N PRO A 43 0.31 15.80 -4.33
CA PRO A 43 1.17 15.77 -3.16
C PRO A 43 0.97 14.52 -2.29
N TYR A 44 1.97 14.18 -1.48
CA TYR A 44 1.97 13.03 -0.55
C TYR A 44 1.95 11.64 -1.19
N LYS A 45 2.21 11.51 -2.49
CA LYS A 45 2.21 10.21 -3.19
C LYS A 45 3.04 9.15 -2.49
N GLN A 46 4.30 9.46 -2.14
CA GLN A 46 5.17 8.54 -1.42
C GLN A 46 4.62 8.17 -0.04
N ARG A 47 4.04 9.13 0.68
CA ARG A 47 3.47 8.91 2.01
C ARG A 47 2.24 8.00 1.94
N PHE A 48 1.45 8.10 0.91
CA PHE A 48 0.23 7.32 0.73
C PHE A 48 0.43 6.03 -0.07
N GLN A 49 1.65 5.74 -0.54
CA GLN A 49 1.92 4.57 -1.38
C GLN A 49 1.41 3.28 -0.76
N GLN A 50 1.70 3.03 0.51
CA GLN A 50 1.21 1.84 1.21
C GLN A 50 -0.32 1.79 1.26
N ALA A 51 -0.97 2.93 1.45
CA ALA A 51 -2.44 3.00 1.43
C ALA A 51 -2.99 2.67 0.03
N CYS A 52 -2.35 3.16 -1.03
CA CYS A 52 -2.73 2.86 -2.41
C CYS A 52 -2.57 1.38 -2.72
N ASP A 53 -1.45 0.76 -2.32
CA ASP A 53 -1.19 -0.66 -2.54
C ASP A 53 -2.26 -1.53 -1.85
N LYS A 54 -2.63 -1.21 -0.61
CA LYS A 54 -3.71 -1.91 0.11
C LYS A 54 -5.07 -1.68 -0.53
N HIS A 55 -5.31 -0.49 -1.07
CA HIS A 55 -6.55 -0.18 -1.80
C HIS A 55 -6.66 -1.00 -3.08
N ASP A 56 -5.57 -1.16 -3.84
CA ASP A 56 -5.51 -2.02 -5.03
C ASP A 56 -5.83 -3.48 -4.67
N LEU A 57 -5.26 -3.99 -3.58
CA LEU A 57 -5.59 -5.32 -3.07
C LEU A 57 -7.07 -5.43 -2.69
N CYS A 58 -7.62 -4.44 -2.00
CA CYS A 58 -9.03 -4.41 -1.63
C CYS A 58 -9.93 -4.35 -2.87
N TYR A 59 -9.55 -3.63 -3.90
CA TYR A 59 -10.29 -3.57 -5.16
C TYR A 59 -10.28 -4.91 -5.91
N THR A 60 -9.17 -5.63 -5.84
CA THR A 60 -9.02 -6.95 -6.46
C THR A 60 -9.73 -8.04 -5.67
N CYS A 61 -9.62 -8.04 -4.35
CA CYS A 61 -10.02 -9.13 -3.49
C CYS A 61 -11.22 -8.82 -2.57
N GLY A 62 -11.61 -7.57 -2.44
CA GLY A 62 -12.64 -7.14 -1.50
C GLY A 62 -13.97 -7.86 -1.71
N TYR A 63 -14.42 -8.03 -2.95
CA TYR A 63 -15.67 -8.73 -3.25
C TYR A 63 -15.65 -10.17 -2.73
N THR A 64 -14.55 -10.91 -2.94
CA THR A 64 -14.37 -12.28 -2.40
C THR A 64 -14.46 -12.31 -0.88
N ARG A 65 -14.13 -11.21 -0.21
CA ARG A 65 -14.14 -11.05 1.25
C ARG A 65 -15.40 -10.37 1.78
N GLY A 66 -16.41 -10.18 0.95
CA GLY A 66 -17.67 -9.54 1.33
C GLY A 66 -17.56 -8.01 1.52
N LEU A 67 -16.48 -7.40 1.05
CA LEU A 67 -16.30 -5.94 1.09
C LEU A 67 -16.90 -5.29 -0.15
N SER A 68 -17.60 -4.19 0.06
CA SER A 68 -18.06 -3.33 -1.02
C SER A 68 -16.94 -2.38 -1.48
N ARG A 69 -17.05 -1.85 -2.68
CA ARG A 69 -16.16 -0.78 -3.15
C ARG A 69 -16.10 0.40 -2.18
N LEU A 70 -17.25 0.79 -1.62
CA LEU A 70 -17.30 1.86 -0.61
C LEU A 70 -16.50 1.51 0.65
N SER A 71 -16.55 0.24 1.09
CA SER A 71 -15.75 -0.23 2.24
C SER A 71 -14.26 -0.11 1.95
N CYS A 72 -13.81 -0.54 0.76
CA CYS A 72 -12.41 -0.39 0.34
C CYS A 72 -11.96 1.08 0.33
N ASP A 73 -12.79 1.97 -0.23
CA ASP A 73 -12.47 3.41 -0.28
C ASP A 73 -12.40 4.04 1.11
N ARG A 74 -13.26 3.61 2.05
CA ARG A 74 -13.23 4.10 3.44
C ARG A 74 -11.99 3.61 4.19
N ILE A 75 -11.59 2.34 4.00
CA ILE A 75 -10.36 1.78 4.54
C ILE A 75 -9.17 2.59 4.02
N PHE A 76 -9.12 2.83 2.72
CA PHE A 76 -8.09 3.65 2.07
C PHE A 76 -7.95 5.03 2.70
N LEU A 77 -9.07 5.76 2.86
CA LEU A 77 -9.08 7.06 3.52
C LEU A 77 -8.54 6.99 4.95
N ASN A 78 -8.95 5.98 5.72
CA ASN A 78 -8.52 5.83 7.10
C ASN A 78 -7.02 5.56 7.21
N ILE A 79 -6.45 4.70 6.37
CA ILE A 79 -5.02 4.43 6.34
C ILE A 79 -4.24 5.71 6.01
N MET A 80 -4.66 6.48 4.99
CA MET A 80 -4.01 7.76 4.67
C MET A 80 -4.06 8.75 5.82
N LYS A 81 -5.20 8.88 6.51
CA LYS A 81 -5.32 9.74 7.69
C LYS A 81 -4.41 9.30 8.83
N ASN A 82 -4.24 7.99 9.03
CA ASN A 82 -3.30 7.45 10.01
C ASN A 82 -1.86 7.81 9.65
N HIS A 83 -1.48 7.76 8.37
CA HIS A 83 -0.17 8.23 7.90
C HIS A 83 0.06 9.73 8.16
N CYS A 84 -0.99 10.55 8.19
CA CYS A 84 -0.91 11.95 8.53
C CYS A 84 -0.73 12.20 10.05
N SER A 85 -1.00 11.21 10.90
CA SER A 85 -0.90 11.35 12.36
C SER A 85 0.53 11.53 12.87
N SER A 86 1.54 11.15 12.04
CA SER A 86 2.96 11.41 12.37
C SER A 86 3.32 12.91 12.43
N TYR A 87 2.50 13.78 11.84
CA TYR A 87 2.65 15.22 12.02
C TYR A 87 2.01 15.69 13.31
N SER A 88 2.56 16.74 13.93
CA SER A 88 1.96 17.38 15.09
C SER A 88 0.48 17.73 14.84
N SER A 89 -0.38 17.50 15.84
CA SER A 89 -1.83 17.70 15.72
C SER A 89 -2.26 19.11 15.34
N ARG A 90 -1.42 20.11 15.65
CA ARG A 90 -1.66 21.54 15.35
C ARG A 90 -0.88 22.04 14.14
N SER A 91 -0.18 21.16 13.39
CA SER A 91 0.64 21.60 12.26
C SER A 91 -0.18 21.79 11.00
N LEU A 92 0.16 22.80 10.20
CA LEU A 92 -0.35 22.98 8.84
C LEU A 92 -0.06 21.74 7.96
N ASN A 93 1.07 21.08 8.18
CA ASN A 93 1.44 19.87 7.44
C ASN A 93 0.44 18.75 7.66
N ARG A 94 -0.07 18.56 8.89
CA ARG A 94 -1.09 17.58 9.16
C ARG A 94 -2.41 17.93 8.47
N SER A 95 -2.84 19.18 8.53
CA SER A 95 -4.06 19.64 7.87
C SER A 95 -3.99 19.47 6.36
N ASN A 96 -2.87 19.84 5.75
CA ASN A 96 -2.63 19.66 4.33
C ASN A 96 -2.57 18.19 3.93
N CYS A 97 -1.94 17.33 4.74
CA CYS A 97 -1.90 15.89 4.52
C CYS A 97 -3.30 15.29 4.53
N ILE A 98 -4.13 15.63 5.52
CA ILE A 98 -5.51 15.15 5.63
C ILE A 98 -6.36 15.67 4.45
N ALA A 99 -6.22 16.94 4.07
CA ALA A 99 -6.92 17.48 2.89
C ALA A 99 -6.59 16.70 1.63
N ASN A 100 -5.30 16.37 1.41
CA ASN A 100 -4.88 15.54 0.28
C ASN A 100 -5.41 14.10 0.39
N ALA A 101 -5.51 13.50 1.57
CA ALA A 101 -6.14 12.19 1.74
C ALA A 101 -7.59 12.19 1.24
N TYR A 102 -8.35 13.26 1.46
CA TYR A 102 -9.69 13.40 0.90
C TYR A 102 -9.70 13.60 -0.61
N VAL A 103 -8.69 14.26 -1.19
CA VAL A 103 -8.53 14.35 -2.65
C VAL A 103 -8.35 12.95 -3.25
N TYR A 104 -7.40 12.15 -2.73
CA TYR A 104 -7.20 10.77 -3.18
C TYR A 104 -8.46 9.91 -3.03
N TYR A 105 -9.15 10.04 -1.91
CA TYR A 105 -10.43 9.35 -1.69
C TYR A 105 -11.47 9.77 -2.73
N GLY A 106 -11.61 11.06 -3.01
CA GLY A 106 -12.53 11.58 -4.03
C GLY A 106 -12.22 11.03 -5.43
N MET A 107 -10.94 10.91 -5.78
CA MET A 107 -10.50 10.30 -7.05
C MET A 107 -10.87 8.82 -7.11
N ALA A 108 -10.63 8.05 -6.05
CA ALA A 108 -11.03 6.65 -5.98
C ALA A 108 -12.56 6.50 -6.12
N ARG A 109 -13.34 7.36 -5.46
CA ARG A 109 -14.81 7.37 -5.57
C ARG A 109 -15.29 7.70 -6.99
N GLY A 110 -14.69 8.69 -7.63
CA GLY A 110 -15.08 9.17 -8.95
C GLY A 110 -14.67 8.24 -10.08
N PHE A 111 -13.47 7.69 -10.02
CA PHE A 111 -12.87 6.96 -11.15
C PHE A 111 -12.65 5.46 -10.91
N GLY A 112 -12.70 4.99 -9.66
CA GLY A 112 -12.38 3.60 -9.30
C GLY A 112 -13.45 2.57 -9.66
N ALA A 113 -14.62 2.97 -10.12
CA ALA A 113 -15.74 2.04 -10.34
C ALA A 113 -15.41 0.90 -11.33
N LEU A 114 -14.63 1.18 -12.36
CA LEU A 114 -14.25 0.22 -13.39
C LEU A 114 -13.12 -0.73 -12.95
N ARG A 115 -12.39 -0.38 -11.90
CA ARG A 115 -11.26 -1.18 -11.37
C ARG A 115 -11.70 -2.16 -10.28
N PHE A 116 -12.86 -1.97 -9.67
CA PHE A 116 -13.35 -2.84 -8.61
C PHE A 116 -13.83 -4.19 -9.20
N VAL A 117 -13.11 -5.27 -8.84
CA VAL A 117 -13.42 -6.62 -9.32
C VAL A 117 -14.63 -7.17 -8.57
N ARG A 118 -15.67 -7.58 -9.32
CA ARG A 118 -16.94 -8.12 -8.78
C ARG A 118 -17.07 -9.63 -8.98
N SER A 119 -15.96 -10.33 -8.99
CA SER A 119 -15.91 -11.80 -9.11
C SER A 119 -15.07 -12.39 -7.99
N SER A 120 -15.47 -13.57 -7.50
CA SER A 120 -14.68 -14.29 -6.51
C SER A 120 -13.52 -15.02 -7.18
N THR A 121 -12.33 -14.94 -6.57
CA THR A 121 -11.15 -15.67 -7.01
C THR A 121 -10.54 -16.44 -5.86
N SER A 122 -10.04 -17.65 -6.12
CA SER A 122 -9.40 -18.50 -5.11
C SER A 122 -8.15 -17.85 -4.49
N ARG A 123 -7.42 -17.02 -5.26
CA ARG A 123 -6.26 -16.25 -4.78
C ARG A 123 -6.63 -15.32 -3.62
N CYS A 124 -7.86 -14.82 -3.58
CA CYS A 124 -8.32 -13.88 -2.58
C CYS A 124 -8.89 -14.53 -1.32
N SER A 125 -8.95 -15.87 -1.27
CA SER A 125 -9.59 -16.60 -0.15
C SER A 125 -8.68 -16.80 1.06
N SER A 126 -7.36 -16.56 0.94
CA SER A 126 -6.42 -16.78 2.03
C SER A 126 -6.62 -15.78 3.18
N GLN A 127 -6.37 -16.20 4.43
CA GLN A 127 -6.42 -15.33 5.60
C GLN A 127 -5.44 -14.15 5.47
N GLN A 128 -4.27 -14.39 4.87
CA GLN A 128 -3.26 -13.37 4.63
C GLN A 128 -3.78 -12.17 3.82
N VAL A 129 -4.68 -12.40 2.85
CA VAL A 129 -5.32 -11.32 2.09
C VAL A 129 -6.21 -10.46 3.01
N SER A 130 -6.96 -11.10 3.92
CA SER A 130 -7.78 -10.38 4.90
C SER A 130 -6.94 -9.49 5.79
N ASP A 131 -5.87 -10.05 6.34
CA ASP A 131 -4.97 -9.33 7.24
C ASP A 131 -4.32 -8.13 6.52
N CYS A 132 -3.92 -8.32 5.25
CA CYS A 132 -3.36 -7.26 4.42
C CYS A 132 -4.31 -6.10 4.10
N MET A 133 -5.61 -6.33 4.07
CA MET A 133 -6.56 -5.28 3.73
C MET A 133 -6.92 -4.37 4.90
N HIS A 134 -6.72 -4.80 6.15
CA HIS A 134 -7.22 -4.13 7.35
C HIS A 134 -6.14 -3.42 8.19
N ASP A 135 -4.85 -3.73 8.00
CA ASP A 135 -3.76 -3.11 8.78
C ASP A 135 -3.44 -1.67 8.30
#